data_0303c8e21ef6a89b930492f03640bfb2
#
_entry.id   0303c8e21ef6a89b930492f03640bfb2
#
_cell.length_a   1.000
_cell.length_b   1.000
_cell.length_c   1.000
_cell.angle_alpha   90.00
_cell.angle_beta   90.00
_cell.angle_gamma   90.00
#
_symmetry.space_group_name_H-M   'P 1'
#
loop_
_entity.id
_entity.type
_entity.pdbx_description
1 polymer ?
#
loop_
_entity_poly.entity_id
_entity_poly.type
_entity_poly.pdbx_seq_one_letter_code
_entity_poly.pdbx_strand_id
1 'polypeptide(L)'
;MINLETPKKHRALIDQAHQVAMNMLRPISRKYDQAEHEYPKELDMLAAMIDGLAESGASEGAGAAGVRRDDGDDAGVRNGANLASVQSVAEMCWGDTGLTLSMPRQGLGNSAIASVANDEQLERFKGTWASMAITEPSMGSDSAALTTTAVKDGDDYVLNGEKIFVTSGERSDAVVV
;
A
#
# COMPACT_ATOMS: atom_id res chain seq x y z
N MET A 1 -25.48 -7.77 -19.02
CA MET A 1 -24.29 -8.11 -19.85
C MET A 1 -23.07 -7.63 -19.11
N ILE A 2 -22.11 -8.49 -18.84
CA ILE A 2 -20.86 -8.11 -18.17
C ILE A 2 -19.94 -7.54 -19.26
N ASN A 3 -19.51 -6.28 -19.11
CA ASN A 3 -18.51 -5.69 -19.99
C ASN A 3 -17.12 -6.01 -19.43
N LEU A 4 -16.34 -6.78 -20.16
CA LEU A 4 -14.97 -7.18 -19.81
C LEU A 4 -13.91 -6.29 -20.48
N GLU A 5 -14.32 -5.28 -21.25
CA GLU A 5 -13.38 -4.37 -21.89
C GLU A 5 -12.83 -3.36 -20.89
N THR A 6 -11.52 -3.19 -20.90
CA THR A 6 -10.85 -2.12 -20.15
C THR A 6 -11.32 -0.75 -20.65
N PRO A 7 -11.84 0.12 -19.79
CA PRO A 7 -12.22 1.48 -20.17
C PRO A 7 -11.04 2.23 -20.79
N LYS A 8 -11.29 2.91 -21.91
CA LYS A 8 -10.24 3.65 -22.64
C LYS A 8 -9.44 4.60 -21.75
N LYS A 9 -10.09 5.24 -20.77
CA LYS A 9 -9.46 6.17 -19.83
C LYS A 9 -8.43 5.53 -18.89
N HIS A 10 -8.50 4.20 -18.68
CA HIS A 10 -7.58 3.48 -17.80
C HIS A 10 -6.42 2.83 -18.57
N ARG A 11 -6.48 2.74 -19.89
CA ARG A 11 -5.47 2.02 -20.70
C ARG A 11 -4.06 2.53 -20.46
N ALA A 12 -3.86 3.84 -20.48
CA ALA A 12 -2.53 4.42 -20.29
C ALA A 12 -1.90 4.01 -18.95
N LEU A 13 -2.67 4.04 -17.86
CA LEU A 13 -2.21 3.63 -16.53
C LEU A 13 -1.88 2.13 -16.47
N ILE A 14 -2.73 1.30 -17.06
CA ILE A 14 -2.56 -0.15 -17.12
C ILE A 14 -1.34 -0.51 -17.96
N ASP A 15 -1.18 0.13 -19.13
CA ASP A 15 -0.02 -0.06 -19.99
C ASP A 15 1.29 0.35 -19.29
N GLN A 16 1.28 1.44 -18.51
CA GLN A 16 2.41 1.83 -17.69
C GLN A 16 2.73 0.78 -16.61
N ALA A 17 1.72 0.28 -15.91
CA ALA A 17 1.90 -0.78 -14.91
C ALA A 17 2.49 -2.04 -15.55
N HIS A 18 2.00 -2.42 -16.75
CA HIS A 18 2.54 -3.54 -17.52
C HIS A 18 4.01 -3.32 -17.89
N GLN A 19 4.38 -2.13 -18.35
CA GLN A 19 5.77 -1.81 -18.71
C GLN A 19 6.69 -1.88 -17.49
N VAL A 20 6.26 -1.39 -16.33
CA VAL A 20 6.99 -1.52 -15.08
C VAL A 20 7.16 -2.99 -14.70
N ALA A 21 6.08 -3.77 -14.75
CA ALA A 21 6.09 -5.19 -14.44
C ALA A 21 7.06 -5.96 -15.35
N MET A 22 6.99 -5.70 -16.66
CA MET A 22 7.81 -6.40 -17.66
C MET A 22 9.29 -6.01 -17.60
N ASN A 23 9.60 -4.73 -17.38
CA ASN A 23 10.97 -4.23 -17.49
C ASN A 23 11.70 -4.14 -16.15
N MET A 24 10.99 -4.06 -15.02
CA MET A 24 11.59 -3.91 -13.70
C MET A 24 11.37 -5.13 -12.80
N LEU A 25 10.16 -5.66 -12.70
CA LEU A 25 9.88 -6.77 -11.78
C LEU A 25 10.24 -8.13 -12.39
N ARG A 26 9.78 -8.40 -13.60
CA ARG A 26 9.99 -9.69 -14.26
C ARG A 26 11.47 -10.09 -14.41
N PRO A 27 12.40 -9.18 -14.78
CA PRO A 27 13.81 -9.52 -14.92
C PRO A 27 14.51 -9.93 -13.62
N ILE A 28 14.04 -9.41 -12.48
CA ILE A 28 14.65 -9.68 -11.17
C ILE A 28 13.89 -10.74 -10.35
N SER A 29 12.69 -11.14 -10.77
CA SER A 29 11.83 -12.11 -10.09
C SER A 29 12.61 -13.38 -9.72
N ARG A 30 13.21 -14.05 -10.71
CA ARG A 30 13.96 -15.28 -10.48
C ARG A 30 15.19 -15.11 -9.58
N LYS A 31 15.85 -13.97 -9.66
CA LYS A 31 17.02 -13.63 -8.82
C LYS A 31 16.62 -13.65 -7.35
N TYR A 32 15.54 -12.95 -6.99
CA TYR A 32 15.10 -12.84 -5.60
C TYR A 32 14.31 -14.05 -5.10
N ASP A 33 13.67 -14.81 -5.97
CA ASP A 33 13.12 -16.12 -5.64
C ASP A 33 14.21 -17.10 -5.16
N GLN A 34 15.39 -17.06 -5.80
CA GLN A 34 16.52 -17.91 -5.43
C GLN A 34 17.34 -17.38 -4.24
N ALA A 35 17.41 -16.07 -4.09
CA ALA A 35 18.22 -15.43 -3.06
C ALA A 35 17.56 -15.45 -1.68
N GLU A 36 16.31 -15.86 -1.56
CA GLU A 36 15.52 -15.85 -0.30
C GLU A 36 15.93 -14.68 0.62
N HIS A 37 15.23 -14.20 1.52
CA HIS A 37 15.58 -13.18 2.53
C HIS A 37 16.40 -11.95 2.08
N GLU A 38 16.90 -11.89 0.81
CA GLU A 38 17.53 -10.69 0.29
C GLU A 38 16.50 -9.66 -0.13
N TYR A 39 16.67 -8.43 0.35
CA TYR A 39 15.78 -7.34 -0.05
C TYR A 39 16.10 -6.86 -1.47
N PRO A 40 15.10 -6.76 -2.36
CA PRO A 40 15.27 -6.28 -3.73
C PRO A 40 15.50 -4.76 -3.76
N LYS A 41 16.75 -4.32 -3.79
CA LYS A 41 17.13 -2.89 -3.76
C LYS A 41 16.58 -2.09 -4.95
N GLU A 42 16.32 -2.77 -6.06
CA GLU A 42 15.71 -2.18 -7.26
C GLU A 42 14.32 -1.61 -6.97
N LEU A 43 13.63 -2.12 -5.93
CA LEU A 43 12.32 -1.62 -5.52
C LEU A 43 12.39 -0.23 -4.89
N ASP A 44 13.50 0.13 -4.25
CA ASP A 44 13.68 1.49 -3.70
C ASP A 44 13.72 2.53 -4.82
N MET A 45 14.40 2.20 -5.93
CA MET A 45 14.43 3.06 -7.11
C MET A 45 13.04 3.19 -7.75
N LEU A 46 12.31 2.07 -7.85
CA LEU A 46 10.95 2.08 -8.40
C LEU A 46 10.01 2.91 -7.53
N ALA A 47 10.08 2.77 -6.22
CA ALA A 47 9.28 3.56 -5.28
C ALA A 47 9.58 5.06 -5.41
N ALA A 48 10.85 5.45 -5.48
CA ALA A 48 11.25 6.85 -5.67
C ALA A 48 10.75 7.43 -7.00
N MET A 49 10.71 6.62 -8.07
CA MET A 49 10.12 7.03 -9.36
C MET A 49 8.60 7.26 -9.24
N ILE A 50 7.90 6.36 -8.55
CA ILE A 50 6.45 6.47 -8.34
C ILE A 50 6.14 7.71 -7.50
N ASP A 51 6.89 7.96 -6.44
CA ASP A 51 6.74 9.14 -5.58
C ASP A 51 6.95 10.44 -6.39
N GLY A 52 8.00 10.51 -7.19
CA GLY A 52 8.29 11.67 -8.04
C GLY A 52 7.17 11.94 -9.07
N LEU A 53 6.56 10.88 -9.62
CA LEU A 53 5.40 11.01 -10.51
C LEU A 53 4.15 11.51 -9.75
N ALA A 54 3.93 11.04 -8.53
CA ALA A 54 2.82 11.49 -7.70
C ALA A 54 2.96 12.97 -7.30
N GLU A 55 4.16 13.42 -6.93
CA GLU A 55 4.45 14.82 -6.61
C GLU A 55 4.27 15.75 -7.82
N SER A 56 4.58 15.28 -9.02
CA SER A 56 4.38 16.05 -10.26
C SER A 56 2.92 16.13 -10.70
N GLY A 57 2.00 15.46 -10.01
CA GLY A 57 0.59 15.39 -10.40
C GLY A 57 0.32 14.52 -11.62
N ALA A 58 1.33 13.79 -12.11
CA ALA A 58 1.22 12.95 -13.29
C ALA A 58 0.56 11.59 -13.00
N SER A 59 0.43 11.21 -11.73
CA SER A 59 -0.31 10.02 -11.33
C SER A 59 -1.10 10.28 -10.05
N GLU A 60 -2.39 10.06 -10.08
CA GLU A 60 -3.19 9.90 -8.87
C GLU A 60 -2.93 8.47 -8.34
N GLY A 61 -1.91 8.38 -7.54
CA GLY A 61 -1.37 7.38 -6.70
C GLY A 61 -1.86 5.94 -6.74
N ALA A 62 -1.02 5.04 -7.20
CA ALA A 62 -1.02 3.63 -6.78
C ALA A 62 0.03 3.36 -5.68
N GLY A 63 0.50 4.38 -5.00
CA GLY A 63 1.37 4.28 -3.84
C GLY A 63 0.96 5.35 -2.84
N ALA A 64 0.91 5.02 -1.58
CA ALA A 64 0.58 6.00 -0.57
C ALA A 64 1.77 6.92 -0.32
N ALA A 65 1.89 7.95 -1.11
CA ALA A 65 2.68 9.12 -0.74
C ALA A 65 1.95 9.87 0.38
N GLY A 66 2.16 9.45 1.63
CA GLY A 66 1.58 10.08 2.80
C GLY A 66 0.11 9.74 3.06
N VAL A 67 -0.43 10.34 4.11
CA VAL A 67 -1.84 10.17 4.54
C VAL A 67 -2.69 11.22 3.83
N ARG A 68 -3.64 10.78 2.99
CA ARG A 68 -4.60 11.65 2.33
C ARG A 68 -6.01 11.15 2.56
N ARG A 69 -6.92 12.04 2.91
CA ARG A 69 -8.36 11.78 2.85
C ARG A 69 -8.84 12.24 1.47
N ASP A 70 -9.57 11.37 0.78
CA ASP A 70 -10.24 11.75 -0.46
C ASP A 70 -11.54 12.50 -0.08
N ASP A 71 -11.51 13.82 -0.19
CA ASP A 71 -12.67 14.69 -0.01
C ASP A 71 -13.57 14.71 -1.25
N GLY A 72 -13.47 13.67 -2.09
CA GLY A 72 -14.21 13.56 -3.33
C GLY A 72 -15.70 13.77 -3.16
N ASP A 73 -16.22 14.73 -3.91
CA ASP A 73 -17.64 15.04 -4.01
C ASP A 73 -18.44 13.76 -4.30
N ASP A 74 -19.29 13.35 -3.37
CA ASP A 74 -20.04 12.08 -3.39
C ASP A 74 -21.21 12.15 -4.39
N ALA A 75 -20.98 12.69 -5.58
CA ALA A 75 -21.93 12.91 -6.63
C ALA A 75 -22.27 11.65 -7.44
N GLY A 76 -22.39 10.49 -6.82
CA GLY A 76 -22.98 9.32 -7.46
C GLY A 76 -21.98 8.37 -8.15
N VAL A 77 -22.02 8.23 -9.46
CA VAL A 77 -21.22 7.21 -10.19
C VAL A 77 -19.73 7.47 -10.08
N ARG A 78 -19.05 6.52 -9.48
CA ARG A 78 -17.61 6.56 -9.24
C ARG A 78 -16.81 6.70 -10.54
N ASN A 79 -15.68 7.40 -10.47
CA ASN A 79 -14.77 7.64 -11.58
C ASN A 79 -14.06 6.38 -12.11
N GLY A 80 -14.20 5.23 -11.43
CA GLY A 80 -13.58 3.96 -11.77
C GLY A 80 -12.15 3.80 -11.22
N ALA A 81 -11.74 4.62 -10.26
CA ALA A 81 -10.40 4.55 -9.65
C ALA A 81 -10.11 3.15 -9.06
N ASN A 82 -11.05 2.54 -8.36
CA ASN A 82 -10.89 1.19 -7.82
C ASN A 82 -10.67 0.15 -8.93
N LEU A 83 -11.38 0.26 -10.06
CA LEU A 83 -11.19 -0.62 -11.20
C LEU A 83 -9.80 -0.42 -11.83
N ALA A 84 -9.36 0.82 -11.99
CA ALA A 84 -8.03 1.13 -12.48
C ALA A 84 -6.95 0.57 -11.55
N SER A 85 -7.10 0.73 -10.23
CA SER A 85 -6.18 0.18 -9.24
C SER A 85 -6.10 -1.34 -9.31
N VAL A 86 -7.24 -2.05 -9.37
CA VAL A 86 -7.26 -3.51 -9.49
C VAL A 86 -6.55 -3.97 -10.75
N GLN A 87 -6.82 -3.34 -11.89
CA GLN A 87 -6.20 -3.70 -13.17
C GLN A 87 -4.69 -3.41 -13.16
N SER A 88 -4.26 -2.29 -12.61
CA SER A 88 -2.83 -1.95 -12.49
C SER A 88 -2.09 -2.91 -11.57
N VAL A 89 -2.68 -3.26 -10.42
CA VAL A 89 -2.11 -4.26 -9.49
C VAL A 89 -2.06 -5.64 -10.15
N ALA A 90 -3.05 -6.02 -10.95
CA ALA A 90 -3.03 -7.29 -11.69
C ALA A 90 -1.83 -7.36 -12.65
N GLU A 91 -1.52 -6.27 -13.35
CA GLU A 91 -0.34 -6.18 -14.23
C GLU A 91 0.98 -6.24 -13.42
N MET A 92 1.05 -5.53 -12.31
CA MET A 92 2.22 -5.60 -11.42
C MET A 92 2.44 -7.03 -10.89
N CYS A 93 1.38 -7.70 -10.44
CA CYS A 93 1.43 -9.09 -9.96
C CYS A 93 1.76 -10.09 -11.09
N TRP A 94 1.38 -9.80 -12.34
CA TRP A 94 1.85 -10.56 -13.49
C TRP A 94 3.38 -10.50 -13.62
N GLY A 95 3.98 -9.36 -13.31
CA GLY A 95 5.43 -9.22 -13.23
C GLY A 95 6.03 -10.10 -12.14
N ASP A 96 5.62 -9.89 -10.91
CA ASP A 96 5.94 -10.71 -9.74
C ASP A 96 5.10 -10.25 -8.54
N THR A 97 4.33 -11.14 -7.96
CA THR A 97 3.47 -10.83 -6.80
C THR A 97 4.28 -10.54 -5.55
N GLY A 98 5.34 -11.32 -5.28
CA GLY A 98 6.19 -11.14 -4.11
C GLY A 98 6.91 -9.79 -4.11
N LEU A 99 7.50 -9.44 -5.24
CA LEU A 99 8.13 -8.13 -5.43
C LEU A 99 7.13 -6.98 -5.34
N THR A 100 5.92 -7.14 -5.91
CA THR A 100 4.85 -6.16 -5.79
C THR A 100 4.45 -5.93 -4.33
N LEU A 101 4.32 -6.99 -3.54
CA LEU A 101 4.02 -6.90 -2.11
C LEU A 101 5.19 -6.38 -1.26
N SER A 102 6.42 -6.51 -1.74
CA SER A 102 7.62 -6.02 -1.06
C SER A 102 7.96 -4.56 -1.38
N MET A 103 7.22 -3.94 -2.30
CA MET A 103 7.43 -2.53 -2.64
C MET A 103 7.31 -1.64 -1.39
N PRO A 104 8.23 -0.70 -1.18
CA PRO A 104 8.09 0.27 -0.11
C PRO A 104 6.88 1.18 -0.33
N ARG A 105 6.40 1.79 0.76
CA ARG A 105 5.31 2.78 0.77
C ARG A 105 3.97 2.26 0.26
N GLN A 106 3.62 1.01 0.62
CA GLN A 106 2.32 0.40 0.24
C GLN A 106 1.20 1.01 1.06
N GLY A 107 0.88 1.91 1.46
CA GLY A 107 -0.27 2.63 1.98
C GLY A 107 -1.26 1.92 2.90
N LEU A 108 -0.99 0.72 3.36
CA LEU A 108 -1.94 0.01 4.22
C LEU A 108 -2.18 0.76 5.53
N GLY A 109 -1.12 1.07 6.28
CA GLY A 109 -1.22 1.87 7.50
C GLY A 109 -1.66 3.29 7.22
N ASN A 110 -1.19 3.89 6.12
CA ASN A 110 -1.60 5.23 5.71
C ASN A 110 -3.11 5.32 5.45
N SER A 111 -3.69 4.31 4.81
CA SER A 111 -5.15 4.24 4.58
C SER A 111 -5.92 4.10 5.89
N ALA A 112 -5.42 3.33 6.85
CA ALA A 112 -6.02 3.20 8.17
C ALA A 112 -5.98 4.53 8.94
N ILE A 113 -4.84 5.22 8.94
CA ILE A 113 -4.72 6.56 9.54
C ILE A 113 -5.71 7.52 8.87
N ALA A 114 -5.75 7.57 7.54
CA ALA A 114 -6.63 8.48 6.79
C ALA A 114 -8.12 8.25 7.10
N SER A 115 -8.52 7.01 7.44
CA SER A 115 -9.91 6.67 7.71
C SER A 115 -10.43 7.19 9.05
N VAL A 116 -9.55 7.44 10.03
CA VAL A 116 -9.94 7.79 11.41
C VAL A 116 -9.31 9.07 11.93
N ALA A 117 -8.25 9.56 11.31
CA ALA A 117 -7.50 10.73 11.78
C ALA A 117 -8.29 12.03 11.58
N ASN A 118 -8.15 12.96 12.50
CA ASN A 118 -8.57 14.35 12.33
C ASN A 118 -7.54 15.15 11.50
N ASP A 119 -7.83 16.42 11.17
CA ASP A 119 -6.99 17.23 10.30
C ASP A 119 -5.59 17.49 10.89
N GLU A 120 -5.49 17.67 12.20
CA GLU A 120 -4.21 17.84 12.90
C GLU A 120 -3.36 16.57 12.81
N GLN A 121 -3.98 15.42 13.00
CA GLN A 121 -3.32 14.11 12.86
C GLN A 121 -2.90 13.84 11.41
N LEU A 122 -3.74 14.21 10.44
CA LEU A 122 -3.39 14.09 9.01
C LEU A 122 -2.16 14.91 8.66
N GLU A 123 -2.08 16.16 9.14
CA GLU A 123 -0.90 17.00 8.89
C GLU A 123 0.34 16.45 9.62
N ARG A 124 0.19 15.94 10.85
CA ARG A 124 1.28 15.31 11.61
C ARG A 124 1.87 14.09 10.89
N PHE A 125 1.04 13.27 10.27
CA PHE A 125 1.47 12.05 9.56
C PHE A 125 1.73 12.27 8.06
N LYS A 126 1.68 13.50 7.60
CA LYS A 126 1.99 13.86 6.21
C LYS A 126 3.41 13.41 5.85
N GLY A 127 3.54 12.66 4.76
CA GLY A 127 4.82 12.11 4.34
C GLY A 127 5.30 10.88 5.12
N THR A 128 4.62 10.49 6.20
CA THR A 128 4.95 9.27 6.95
C THR A 128 4.57 8.03 6.15
N TRP A 129 5.45 7.06 6.09
CA TRP A 129 5.12 5.72 5.61
C TRP A 129 4.72 4.83 6.78
N ALA A 130 3.46 4.41 6.83
CA ALA A 130 2.92 3.57 7.87
C ALA A 130 2.63 2.15 7.38
N SER A 131 3.15 1.16 8.09
CA SER A 131 2.72 -0.24 7.96
C SER A 131 1.49 -0.51 8.81
N MET A 132 0.88 -1.69 8.65
CA MET A 132 -0.33 -2.09 9.38
C MET A 132 -0.13 -3.47 10.00
N ALA A 133 -0.20 -3.53 11.32
CA ALA A 133 -0.03 -4.74 12.11
C ALA A 133 -1.39 -5.22 12.63
N ILE A 134 -2.03 -6.14 11.90
CA ILE A 134 -3.33 -6.71 12.28
C ILE A 134 -3.15 -8.12 12.83
N THR A 135 -2.55 -9.02 12.05
CA THR A 135 -2.49 -10.46 12.29
C THR A 135 -1.80 -10.78 13.60
N GLU A 136 -2.39 -11.68 14.38
CA GLU A 136 -1.83 -12.25 15.60
C GLU A 136 -1.57 -13.75 15.41
N PRO A 137 -0.72 -14.39 16.25
CA PRO A 137 -0.42 -15.81 16.13
C PRO A 137 -1.65 -16.71 16.06
N SER A 138 -2.72 -16.35 16.77
CA SER A 138 -3.97 -17.10 16.83
C SER A 138 -5.09 -16.56 15.95
N MET A 139 -4.96 -15.36 15.39
CA MET A 139 -6.03 -14.63 14.68
C MET A 139 -5.52 -14.02 13.38
N GLY A 140 -6.00 -14.56 12.25
CA GLY A 140 -5.73 -14.03 10.90
C GLY A 140 -6.97 -13.38 10.30
N SER A 141 -7.79 -14.19 9.62
CA SER A 141 -9.00 -13.69 8.94
C SER A 141 -10.08 -13.18 9.88
N ASP A 142 -10.11 -13.66 11.13
CA ASP A 142 -11.02 -13.16 12.17
C ASP A 142 -10.39 -11.98 12.90
N SER A 143 -10.30 -10.84 12.24
CA SER A 143 -9.74 -9.61 12.81
C SER A 143 -10.59 -9.00 13.94
N ALA A 144 -11.83 -9.47 14.12
CA ALA A 144 -12.67 -9.05 15.24
C ALA A 144 -12.30 -9.72 16.57
N ALA A 145 -11.55 -10.84 16.52
CA ALA A 145 -11.13 -11.61 17.69
C ALA A 145 -9.70 -11.28 18.13
N LEU A 146 -9.15 -10.15 17.75
CA LEU A 146 -7.80 -9.70 18.14
C LEU A 146 -7.71 -9.53 19.68
N THR A 147 -6.57 -9.92 20.23
CA THR A 147 -6.31 -9.93 21.67
C THR A 147 -5.33 -8.84 22.12
N THR A 148 -4.60 -8.24 21.22
CA THR A 148 -3.72 -7.09 21.52
C THR A 148 -4.54 -5.97 22.15
N THR A 149 -4.06 -5.45 23.26
CA THR A 149 -4.72 -4.38 24.02
C THR A 149 -3.86 -3.13 24.08
N ALA A 150 -4.53 -1.97 24.14
CA ALA A 150 -3.92 -0.68 24.43
C ALA A 150 -4.60 -0.09 25.67
N VAL A 151 -3.89 -0.02 26.78
CA VAL A 151 -4.44 0.48 28.04
C VAL A 151 -3.82 1.85 28.35
N LYS A 152 -4.66 2.83 28.61
CA LYS A 152 -4.19 4.19 28.96
C LYS A 152 -3.52 4.19 30.32
N ASP A 153 -2.32 4.79 30.41
CA ASP A 153 -1.55 4.98 31.64
C ASP A 153 -1.01 6.42 31.68
N GLY A 154 -1.70 7.29 32.41
CA GLY A 154 -1.40 8.72 32.41
C GLY A 154 -1.61 9.35 31.03
N ASP A 155 -0.55 9.92 30.47
CA ASP A 155 -0.54 10.52 29.12
C ASP A 155 -0.11 9.53 28.03
N ASP A 156 0.28 8.31 28.41
CA ASP A 156 0.76 7.24 27.53
C ASP A 156 -0.27 6.12 27.35
N TYR A 157 0.05 5.16 26.46
CA TYR A 157 -0.65 3.89 26.30
C TYR A 157 0.31 2.73 26.42
N VAL A 158 -0.07 1.74 27.21
CA VAL A 158 0.65 0.47 27.34
C VAL A 158 0.04 -0.53 26.36
N LEU A 159 0.85 -0.97 25.38
CA LEU A 159 0.46 -1.99 24.41
C LEU A 159 0.88 -3.36 24.93
N ASN A 160 -0.06 -4.33 24.92
CA ASN A 160 0.19 -5.72 25.25
C ASN A 160 -0.39 -6.62 24.17
N GLY A 161 0.45 -7.45 23.58
CA GLY A 161 0.07 -8.39 22.52
C GLY A 161 1.23 -8.72 21.61
N GLU A 162 0.94 -9.53 20.60
CA GLU A 162 1.90 -9.95 19.60
C GLU A 162 1.27 -9.83 18.21
N LYS A 163 2.00 -9.24 17.27
CA LYS A 163 1.61 -9.11 15.86
C LYS A 163 2.62 -9.84 14.99
N ILE A 164 2.13 -10.51 13.93
CA ILE A 164 2.97 -11.26 12.99
C ILE A 164 2.66 -10.88 11.55
N PHE A 165 3.56 -11.20 10.64
CA PHE A 165 3.42 -10.99 9.19
C PHE A 165 3.15 -9.53 8.79
N VAL A 166 3.80 -8.60 9.48
CA VAL A 166 3.63 -7.17 9.21
C VAL A 166 4.45 -6.78 7.97
N THR A 167 3.78 -6.54 6.86
CA THR A 167 4.42 -6.09 5.62
C THR A 167 5.17 -4.79 5.86
N SER A 168 6.47 -4.80 5.58
CA SER A 168 7.37 -3.64 5.76
C SER A 168 7.49 -3.11 7.19
N GLY A 169 7.14 -3.90 8.21
CA GLY A 169 7.15 -3.47 9.60
C GLY A 169 8.51 -2.99 10.11
N GLU A 170 9.61 -3.55 9.60
CA GLU A 170 10.97 -3.14 9.94
C GLU A 170 11.41 -1.84 9.24
N ARG A 171 10.79 -1.51 8.11
CA ARG A 171 11.24 -0.43 7.21
C ARG A 171 10.36 0.81 7.24
N SER A 172 9.15 0.69 7.75
CA SER A 172 8.20 1.81 7.83
C SER A 172 8.54 2.79 8.95
N ASP A 173 8.15 4.05 8.78
CA ASP A 173 8.37 5.11 9.78
C ASP A 173 7.44 4.96 10.98
N ALA A 174 6.28 4.34 10.78
CA ALA A 174 5.26 4.11 11.80
C ALA A 174 4.54 2.79 11.56
N VAL A 175 3.97 2.23 12.61
CA VAL A 175 3.15 1.02 12.56
C VAL A 175 1.78 1.31 13.17
N VAL A 176 0.72 1.06 12.42
CA VAL A 176 -0.65 1.04 12.94
C VAL A 176 -0.90 -0.33 13.55
N VAL A 177 -1.30 -0.37 14.81
CA VAL A 177 -1.57 -1.59 15.59
C VAL A 177 -3.06 -1.71 15.88
#